data_3b3668b4a7b0964d2fc3acd24f32d399
#
_entry.id   3b3668b4a7b0964d2fc3acd24f32d399
#
_cell.length_a   1.000
_cell.length_b   1.000
_cell.length_c   1.000
_cell.angle_alpha   90.00
_cell.angle_beta   90.00
_cell.angle_gamma   90.00
#
_symmetry.space_group_name_H-M   'P 1'
#
loop_
_entity.id
_entity.type
_entity.pdbx_description
1 polymer ?
#
loop_
_entity_poly.entity_id
_entity_poly.type
_entity_poly.pdbx_seq_one_letter_code
_entity_poly.pdbx_strand_id
1 'polypeptide(L)'
;CPHCETALAEAEIEYKDDKSFSIYVKFKSVDLSCHMPKGADPDKVFALIWTTTPWTIPCNVAISANENFEYVWVRIGDEYLLMAKDLVEPTMKAGKVDDYEVLPDVMTGKQLEGLVFKHPFYDRKVPIILGDHVTLEAGTGLVHTAPDHGQDDFDVCKKYAAWGLKPLGTVDGTGRYTDKVPGFEGQFVFDTNVPVIKKLAELGALFAKS
;
A
#
# COMPACT_ATOMS: atom_id res chain seq x y z
N CYS A 1 -10.95 -21.82 1.37
CA CYS A 1 -9.94 -22.75 0.79
C CYS A 1 -10.08 -22.76 -0.72
N PRO A 2 -9.09 -22.26 -1.49
CA PRO A 2 -9.17 -22.20 -2.95
C PRO A 2 -9.14 -23.58 -3.64
N HIS A 3 -8.70 -24.64 -2.92
CA HIS A 3 -8.70 -26.00 -3.46
C HIS A 3 -10.07 -26.70 -3.32
N CYS A 4 -10.80 -26.38 -2.25
CA CYS A 4 -12.11 -27.01 -1.96
C CYS A 4 -13.27 -26.09 -2.33
N GLU A 5 -13.01 -24.81 -2.65
CA GLU A 5 -13.98 -23.75 -2.90
C GLU A 5 -15.04 -23.63 -1.77
N THR A 6 -14.59 -23.86 -0.53
CA THR A 6 -15.44 -23.82 0.67
C THR A 6 -14.86 -22.90 1.73
N ALA A 7 -15.73 -22.34 2.58
CA ALA A 7 -15.32 -21.70 3.81
C ALA A 7 -14.71 -22.73 4.77
N LEU A 8 -13.69 -22.30 5.53
CA LEU A 8 -13.11 -23.10 6.61
C LEU A 8 -13.64 -22.59 7.95
N ALA A 9 -13.93 -23.49 8.88
CA ALA A 9 -14.18 -23.13 10.26
C ALA A 9 -12.86 -22.84 10.99
N GLU A 10 -12.89 -22.03 12.04
CA GLU A 10 -11.71 -21.67 12.82
C GLU A 10 -10.96 -22.89 13.36
N ALA A 11 -11.70 -23.94 13.74
CA ALA A 11 -11.13 -25.21 14.22
C ALA A 11 -10.38 -26.01 13.16
N GLU A 12 -10.49 -25.64 11.88
CA GLU A 12 -9.81 -26.31 10.75
C GLU A 12 -8.56 -25.56 10.31
N ILE A 13 -8.22 -24.44 11.00
CA ILE A 13 -7.06 -23.61 10.69
C ILE A 13 -5.83 -24.18 11.40
N GLU A 14 -4.81 -24.51 10.64
CA GLU A 14 -3.48 -24.84 11.16
C GLU A 14 -2.51 -23.69 10.93
N TYR A 15 -1.79 -23.29 11.97
CA TYR A 15 -0.76 -22.27 11.88
C TYR A 15 0.60 -22.91 11.61
N LYS A 16 1.32 -22.42 10.62
CA LYS A 16 2.67 -22.84 10.26
C LYS A 16 3.55 -21.62 10.05
N ASP A 17 4.83 -21.73 10.40
CA ASP A 17 5.80 -20.73 10.02
C ASP A 17 5.95 -20.71 8.50
N ASP A 18 5.72 -19.54 7.89
CA ASP A 18 5.89 -19.32 6.46
C ASP A 18 6.83 -18.14 6.21
N LYS A 19 7.55 -18.19 5.09
CA LYS A 19 8.39 -17.08 4.63
C LYS A 19 7.64 -16.24 3.62
N SER A 20 7.22 -15.06 4.04
CA SER A 20 6.62 -14.08 3.14
C SER A 20 7.63 -12.99 2.76
N PHE A 21 7.41 -12.39 1.60
CA PHE A 21 8.15 -11.19 1.19
C PHE A 21 7.61 -9.97 1.92
N SER A 22 8.50 -9.16 2.46
CA SER A 22 8.16 -7.82 2.95
C SER A 22 8.65 -6.79 1.94
N ILE A 23 7.74 -5.95 1.42
CA ILE A 23 8.05 -4.97 0.39
C ILE A 23 7.57 -3.57 0.75
N TYR A 24 8.36 -2.58 0.30
CA TYR A 24 8.02 -1.15 0.38
C TYR A 24 7.76 -0.63 -1.02
N VAL A 25 6.61 -0.01 -1.25
CA VAL A 25 6.14 0.37 -2.59
C VAL A 25 5.82 1.85 -2.65
N LYS A 26 6.34 2.53 -3.67
CA LYS A 26 6.10 3.94 -3.97
C LYS A 26 4.82 4.11 -4.80
N PHE A 27 3.92 4.94 -4.32
CA PHE A 27 2.73 5.40 -5.03
C PHE A 27 2.93 6.85 -5.43
N LYS A 28 2.98 7.14 -6.72
CA LYS A 28 3.27 8.49 -7.23
C LYS A 28 2.14 9.46 -6.91
N SER A 29 2.46 10.69 -6.54
CA SER A 29 1.48 11.74 -6.30
C SER A 29 0.69 12.12 -7.56
N VAL A 30 -0.58 12.49 -7.38
CA VAL A 30 -1.46 13.02 -8.43
C VAL A 30 -2.03 14.36 -8.00
N ASP A 31 -2.60 14.41 -6.80
CA ASP A 31 -3.16 15.63 -6.22
C ASP A 31 -2.86 15.64 -4.70
N LEU A 32 -2.00 16.53 -4.29
CA LEU A 32 -1.61 16.75 -2.90
C LEU A 32 -2.13 18.10 -2.36
N SER A 33 -2.90 18.83 -3.16
CA SER A 33 -3.41 20.15 -2.77
C SER A 33 -2.28 21.07 -2.27
N CYS A 34 -2.38 21.57 -1.03
CA CYS A 34 -1.37 22.43 -0.42
C CYS A 34 -0.26 21.66 0.34
N HIS A 35 -0.27 20.32 0.32
CA HIS A 35 0.65 19.48 1.10
C HIS A 35 1.88 19.01 0.30
N MET A 36 2.07 19.54 -0.90
CA MET A 36 3.26 19.27 -1.70
C MET A 36 4.52 19.81 -1.01
N PRO A 37 5.61 19.05 -0.92
CA PRO A 37 6.88 19.57 -0.41
C PRO A 37 7.32 20.78 -1.24
N LYS A 38 7.75 21.84 -0.57
CA LYS A 38 8.10 23.11 -1.23
C LYS A 38 9.23 22.92 -2.23
N GLY A 39 8.98 23.28 -3.49
CA GLY A 39 9.96 23.17 -4.57
C GLY A 39 10.18 21.75 -5.11
N ALA A 40 9.39 20.78 -4.67
CA ALA A 40 9.46 19.41 -5.20
C ALA A 40 8.88 19.33 -6.62
N ASP A 41 9.53 18.53 -7.46
CA ASP A 41 8.97 18.10 -8.73
C ASP A 41 7.83 17.10 -8.45
N PRO A 42 6.58 17.33 -8.92
CA PRO A 42 5.47 16.40 -8.70
C PRO A 42 5.75 14.97 -9.17
N ASP A 43 6.62 14.81 -10.16
CA ASP A 43 7.02 13.51 -10.68
C ASP A 43 7.95 12.72 -9.73
N LYS A 44 8.45 13.39 -8.69
CA LYS A 44 9.39 12.85 -7.68
C LYS A 44 8.78 12.73 -6.28
N VAL A 45 7.46 12.82 -6.15
CA VAL A 45 6.76 12.80 -4.85
C VAL A 45 5.89 11.55 -4.76
N PHE A 46 6.05 10.78 -3.68
CA PHE A 46 5.41 9.47 -3.51
C PHE A 46 4.91 9.27 -2.09
N ALA A 47 3.82 8.51 -1.94
CA ALA A 47 3.51 7.84 -0.68
C ALA A 47 4.25 6.49 -0.64
N LEU A 48 4.87 6.15 0.48
CA LEU A 48 5.54 4.88 0.67
C LEU A 48 4.70 3.97 1.56
N ILE A 49 4.19 2.89 0.99
CA ILE A 49 3.45 1.86 1.74
C ILE A 49 4.33 0.64 2.01
N TRP A 50 3.90 -0.18 2.96
CA TRP A 50 4.52 -1.46 3.28
C TRP A 50 3.47 -2.57 3.26
N THR A 51 3.88 -3.76 2.79
CA THR A 51 3.05 -4.96 2.83
C THR A 51 3.89 -6.23 2.88
N THR A 52 3.35 -7.26 3.52
CA THR A 52 3.88 -8.64 3.49
C THR A 52 3.17 -9.49 2.45
N THR A 53 2.20 -8.94 1.73
CA THR A 53 1.33 -9.66 0.79
C THR A 53 1.39 -9.01 -0.59
N PRO A 54 2.49 -9.16 -1.36
CA PRO A 54 2.68 -8.48 -2.65
C PRO A 54 1.57 -8.74 -3.67
N TRP A 55 0.99 -9.95 -3.67
CA TRP A 55 -0.09 -10.33 -4.60
C TRP A 55 -1.37 -9.49 -4.44
N THR A 56 -1.57 -8.79 -3.30
CA THR A 56 -2.74 -7.92 -3.13
C THR A 56 -2.55 -6.51 -3.72
N ILE A 57 -1.31 -6.12 -4.07
CA ILE A 57 -1.05 -4.79 -4.69
C ILE A 57 -1.90 -4.54 -5.94
N PRO A 58 -2.07 -5.49 -6.89
CA PRO A 58 -2.96 -5.28 -8.04
C PRO A 58 -4.40 -4.93 -7.67
N CYS A 59 -4.85 -5.33 -6.48
CA CYS A 59 -6.21 -5.15 -5.99
C CYS A 59 -6.39 -3.85 -5.17
N ASN A 60 -5.32 -3.06 -5.01
CA ASN A 60 -5.32 -1.82 -4.23
C ASN A 60 -6.34 -0.81 -4.74
N VAL A 61 -7.07 -0.14 -3.85
CA VAL A 61 -8.02 0.95 -4.17
C VAL A 61 -7.78 2.23 -3.35
N ALA A 62 -7.07 2.14 -2.22
CA ALA A 62 -6.79 3.26 -1.32
C ALA A 62 -5.49 3.06 -0.55
N ILE A 63 -5.04 4.08 0.16
CA ILE A 63 -4.00 4.03 1.18
C ILE A 63 -4.63 4.46 2.49
N SER A 64 -4.54 3.63 3.54
CA SER A 64 -5.01 3.97 4.88
C SER A 64 -3.93 4.65 5.70
N ALA A 65 -4.29 5.74 6.38
CA ALA A 65 -3.49 6.45 7.36
C ALA A 65 -4.25 6.51 8.71
N ASN A 66 -3.56 6.63 9.83
CA ASN A 66 -4.20 6.86 11.11
C ASN A 66 -4.32 8.37 11.37
N GLU A 67 -5.51 8.85 11.73
CA GLU A 67 -5.79 10.28 11.89
C GLU A 67 -4.93 10.98 12.94
N ASN A 68 -4.50 10.23 13.97
CA ASN A 68 -3.78 10.73 15.14
C ASN A 68 -2.26 10.67 15.01
N PHE A 69 -1.72 10.03 13.96
CA PHE A 69 -0.28 9.91 13.77
C PHE A 69 0.29 11.14 13.05
N GLU A 70 1.58 11.37 13.29
CA GLU A 70 2.36 12.39 12.60
C GLU A 70 3.03 11.78 11.35
N TYR A 71 2.92 12.49 10.24
CA TYR A 71 3.51 12.12 8.96
C TYR A 71 4.45 13.22 8.47
N VAL A 72 5.52 12.81 7.82
CA VAL A 72 6.56 13.72 7.32
C VAL A 72 6.94 13.34 5.90
N TRP A 73 7.49 14.31 5.19
CA TRP A 73 8.20 14.07 3.95
C TRP A 73 9.66 13.75 4.25
N VAL A 74 10.17 12.70 3.63
CA VAL A 74 11.58 12.32 3.68
C VAL A 74 12.16 12.49 2.28
N ARG A 75 13.19 13.31 2.17
CA ARG A 75 13.91 13.52 0.90
C ARG A 75 15.09 12.55 0.79
N ILE A 76 15.18 11.87 -0.34
CA ILE A 76 16.28 10.97 -0.72
C ILE A 76 16.74 11.40 -2.13
N GLY A 77 17.88 12.07 -2.22
CA GLY A 77 18.30 12.67 -3.48
C GLY A 77 17.27 13.66 -4.02
N ASP A 78 16.63 13.35 -5.13
CA ASP A 78 15.57 14.15 -5.77
C ASP A 78 14.15 13.64 -5.53
N GLU A 79 13.98 12.54 -4.82
CA GLU A 79 12.68 11.96 -4.47
C GLU A 79 12.20 12.38 -3.07
N TYR A 80 10.89 12.48 -2.90
CA TYR A 80 10.22 12.78 -1.63
C TYR A 80 9.24 11.66 -1.28
N LEU A 81 9.39 11.08 -0.10
CA LEU A 81 8.58 9.96 0.37
C LEU A 81 7.75 10.37 1.58
N LEU A 82 6.43 10.19 1.53
CA LEU A 82 5.52 10.38 2.65
C LEU A 82 5.47 9.10 3.49
N MET A 83 5.67 9.23 4.80
CA MET A 83 5.54 8.14 5.76
C MET A 83 5.33 8.68 7.18
N ALA A 84 4.96 7.82 8.13
CA ALA A 84 4.86 8.19 9.53
C ALA A 84 6.24 8.54 10.10
N LYS A 85 6.29 9.62 10.85
CA LYS A 85 7.52 10.20 11.44
C LYS A 85 8.29 9.19 12.29
N ASP A 86 7.60 8.42 13.12
CA ASP A 86 8.21 7.46 14.03
C ASP A 86 8.78 6.22 13.31
N LEU A 87 8.40 6.01 12.04
CA LEU A 87 8.84 4.89 11.23
C LEU A 87 9.90 5.26 10.17
N VAL A 88 10.40 6.51 10.18
CA VAL A 88 11.40 6.95 9.20
C VAL A 88 12.69 6.14 9.35
N GLU A 89 13.29 6.09 10.53
CA GLU A 89 14.57 5.41 10.75
C GLU A 89 14.53 3.92 10.39
N PRO A 90 13.57 3.11 10.91
CA PRO A 90 13.49 1.70 10.53
C PRO A 90 13.21 1.49 9.04
N THR A 91 12.44 2.39 8.40
CA THR A 91 12.16 2.32 6.96
C THR A 91 13.41 2.61 6.12
N MET A 92 14.17 3.65 6.46
CA MET A 92 15.43 3.98 5.78
C MET A 92 16.45 2.85 5.93
N LYS A 93 16.56 2.27 7.12
CA LYS A 93 17.40 1.11 7.37
C LYS A 93 17.00 -0.10 6.52
N ALA A 94 15.70 -0.38 6.40
CA ALA A 94 15.19 -1.44 5.52
C ALA A 94 15.52 -1.19 4.05
N GLY A 95 15.47 0.07 3.61
CA GLY A 95 15.87 0.53 2.27
C GLY A 95 17.38 0.60 2.05
N LYS A 96 18.19 0.43 3.11
CA LYS A 96 19.66 0.63 3.09
C LYS A 96 20.04 2.03 2.60
N VAL A 97 19.29 3.03 3.05
CA VAL A 97 19.49 4.44 2.73
C VAL A 97 20.08 5.13 3.96
N ASP A 98 21.31 5.61 3.84
CA ASP A 98 22.02 6.31 4.91
C ASP A 98 21.96 7.83 4.75
N ASP A 99 21.78 8.33 3.52
CA ASP A 99 21.70 9.76 3.20
C ASP A 99 20.26 10.16 2.87
N TYR A 100 19.59 10.78 3.84
CA TYR A 100 18.22 11.28 3.70
C TYR A 100 17.99 12.50 4.60
N GLU A 101 17.00 13.29 4.25
CA GLU A 101 16.60 14.47 5.03
C GLU A 101 15.11 14.35 5.41
N VAL A 102 14.80 14.50 6.69
CA VAL A 102 13.41 14.63 7.16
C VAL A 102 13.02 16.10 7.08
N LEU A 103 12.00 16.42 6.29
CA LEU A 103 11.54 17.80 6.18
C LEU A 103 10.82 18.27 7.46
N PRO A 104 10.89 19.57 7.78
CA PRO A 104 10.38 20.11 9.04
C PRO A 104 8.84 20.13 9.13
N ASP A 105 8.15 20.08 7.99
CA ASP A 105 6.68 20.15 7.94
C ASP A 105 6.10 18.81 8.40
N VAL A 106 5.40 18.84 9.55
CA VAL A 106 4.71 17.69 10.13
C VAL A 106 3.23 17.81 9.85
N MET A 107 2.63 16.75 9.34
CA MET A 107 1.19 16.65 9.06
C MET A 107 0.57 15.58 9.94
N THR A 108 -0.66 15.81 10.40
CA THR A 108 -1.46 14.72 11.01
C THR A 108 -2.09 13.85 9.93
N GLY A 109 -2.41 12.59 10.24
CA GLY A 109 -3.12 11.75 9.29
C GLY A 109 -4.45 12.36 8.82
N LYS A 110 -5.12 13.13 9.69
CA LYS A 110 -6.33 13.88 9.33
C LYS A 110 -6.10 14.86 8.17
N GLN A 111 -4.94 15.50 8.11
CA GLN A 111 -4.58 16.42 7.03
C GLN A 111 -4.26 15.69 5.72
N LEU A 112 -3.94 14.40 5.78
CA LEU A 112 -3.67 13.59 4.59
C LEU A 112 -4.93 13.07 3.92
N GLU A 113 -6.09 13.08 4.61
CA GLU A 113 -7.35 12.56 4.07
C GLU A 113 -7.72 13.22 2.75
N GLY A 114 -7.94 12.41 1.73
CA GLY A 114 -8.30 12.87 0.39
C GLY A 114 -7.13 13.23 -0.53
N LEU A 115 -5.88 13.20 -0.06
CA LEU A 115 -4.73 13.30 -0.96
C LEU A 115 -4.72 12.12 -1.93
N VAL A 116 -4.41 12.37 -3.20
CA VAL A 116 -4.55 11.36 -4.26
C VAL A 116 -3.20 10.97 -4.82
N PHE A 117 -2.99 9.67 -4.88
CA PHE A 117 -1.84 9.04 -5.50
C PHE A 117 -2.28 8.18 -6.70
N LYS A 118 -1.33 7.66 -7.45
CA LYS A 118 -1.55 6.76 -8.57
C LYS A 118 -1.10 5.35 -8.21
N HIS A 119 -1.90 4.37 -8.59
CA HIS A 119 -1.52 2.96 -8.51
C HIS A 119 -0.22 2.72 -9.28
N PRO A 120 0.75 1.92 -8.77
CA PRO A 120 2.08 1.79 -9.37
C PRO A 120 2.09 1.34 -10.84
N PHE A 121 1.11 0.54 -11.26
CA PHE A 121 1.07 -0.01 -12.61
C PHE A 121 -0.32 -0.04 -13.28
N TYR A 122 -1.36 0.50 -12.63
CA TYR A 122 -2.66 0.69 -13.26
C TYR A 122 -3.02 2.17 -13.34
N ASP A 123 -3.86 2.54 -14.30
CA ASP A 123 -4.42 3.89 -14.37
C ASP A 123 -5.60 4.02 -13.40
N ARG A 124 -5.26 4.00 -12.10
CA ARG A 124 -6.20 4.09 -10.99
C ARG A 124 -5.73 5.15 -10.01
N LYS A 125 -6.64 6.05 -9.65
CA LYS A 125 -6.44 7.01 -8.56
C LYS A 125 -6.63 6.29 -7.23
N VAL A 126 -5.74 6.55 -6.29
CA VAL A 126 -5.66 5.92 -4.98
C VAL A 126 -5.67 7.03 -3.92
N PRO A 127 -6.82 7.32 -3.29
CA PRO A 127 -6.90 8.33 -2.25
C PRO A 127 -6.32 7.83 -0.93
N ILE A 128 -5.84 8.75 -0.09
CA ILE A 128 -5.63 8.47 1.32
C ILE A 128 -6.97 8.53 2.05
N ILE A 129 -7.23 7.51 2.86
CA ILE A 129 -8.40 7.37 3.75
C ILE A 129 -7.94 7.15 5.18
N LEU A 130 -8.83 7.36 6.16
CA LEU A 130 -8.50 7.19 7.57
C LEU A 130 -8.96 5.83 8.08
N GLY A 131 -8.04 5.11 8.73
CA GLY A 131 -8.30 3.79 9.31
C GLY A 131 -7.58 3.58 10.65
N ASP A 132 -8.34 3.17 11.67
CA ASP A 132 -7.84 2.95 13.01
C ASP A 132 -6.93 1.71 13.13
N HIS A 133 -7.00 0.81 12.14
CA HIS A 133 -6.17 -0.40 12.06
C HIS A 133 -4.70 -0.12 11.70
N VAL A 134 -4.39 1.10 11.27
CA VAL A 134 -3.00 1.50 10.99
C VAL A 134 -2.24 1.69 12.30
N THR A 135 -1.10 1.02 12.44
CA THR A 135 -0.24 1.04 13.63
C THR A 135 1.17 1.57 13.31
N LEU A 136 1.96 1.81 14.35
CA LEU A 136 3.38 2.20 14.26
C LEU A 136 4.34 1.06 14.64
N GLU A 137 3.85 -0.18 14.71
CA GLU A 137 4.68 -1.33 15.10
C GLU A 137 5.63 -1.77 13.98
N ALA A 138 5.21 -1.60 12.73
CA ALA A 138 6.00 -1.96 11.55
C ALA A 138 5.58 -1.17 10.31
N GLY A 139 6.40 -1.22 9.27
CA GLY A 139 6.11 -0.63 7.97
C GLY A 139 6.39 0.86 7.90
N THR A 140 5.47 1.63 7.33
CA THR A 140 5.62 3.06 7.02
C THR A 140 4.54 3.94 7.66
N GLY A 141 3.57 3.34 8.38
CA GLY A 141 2.39 4.05 8.87
C GLY A 141 1.39 4.42 7.76
N LEU A 142 1.65 4.00 6.53
CA LEU A 142 0.73 4.04 5.40
C LEU A 142 0.50 2.61 4.91
N VAL A 143 -0.75 2.17 4.92
CA VAL A 143 -1.12 0.79 4.57
C VAL A 143 -1.90 0.79 3.27
N HIS A 144 -1.45 -0.03 2.30
CA HIS A 144 -2.26 -0.24 1.11
C HIS A 144 -3.57 -0.94 1.47
N THR A 145 -4.67 -0.57 0.82
CA THR A 145 -6.01 -1.02 1.17
C THR A 145 -6.66 -1.70 -0.02
N ALA A 146 -7.05 -2.97 0.18
CA ALA A 146 -7.67 -3.82 -0.83
C ALA A 146 -8.91 -4.52 -0.24
N PRO A 147 -10.13 -3.98 -0.40
CA PRO A 147 -11.34 -4.43 0.28
C PRO A 147 -11.80 -5.84 -0.09
N ASP A 148 -11.25 -6.45 -1.14
CA ASP A 148 -11.49 -7.85 -1.48
C ASP A 148 -10.69 -8.84 -0.57
N HIS A 149 -9.68 -8.35 0.18
CA HIS A 149 -8.64 -9.22 0.77
C HIS A 149 -8.32 -8.94 2.25
N GLY A 150 -9.12 -8.15 2.93
CA GLY A 150 -8.98 -7.86 4.36
C GLY A 150 -10.27 -7.37 4.97
N GLN A 151 -10.60 -7.83 6.18
CA GLN A 151 -11.80 -7.37 6.89
C GLN A 151 -11.70 -5.88 7.23
N ASP A 152 -10.54 -5.44 7.77
CA ASP A 152 -10.31 -4.03 8.10
C ASP A 152 -10.37 -3.16 6.85
N ASP A 153 -9.80 -3.64 5.72
CA ASP A 153 -9.84 -2.96 4.43
C ASP A 153 -11.26 -2.81 3.90
N PHE A 154 -12.07 -3.87 4.03
CA PHE A 154 -13.48 -3.84 3.65
C PHE A 154 -14.26 -2.83 4.50
N ASP A 155 -14.11 -2.89 5.82
CA ASP A 155 -14.86 -2.05 6.76
C ASP A 155 -14.47 -0.57 6.62
N VAL A 156 -13.19 -0.26 6.42
CA VAL A 156 -12.76 1.13 6.17
C VAL A 156 -13.25 1.63 4.82
N CYS A 157 -13.16 0.84 3.74
CA CYS A 157 -13.67 1.23 2.44
C CYS A 157 -15.18 1.48 2.44
N LYS A 158 -15.95 0.75 3.24
CA LYS A 158 -17.38 0.95 3.41
C LYS A 158 -17.70 2.35 3.96
N LYS A 159 -16.88 2.90 4.86
CA LYS A 159 -17.02 4.28 5.35
C LYS A 159 -16.86 5.30 4.22
N TYR A 160 -16.07 4.97 3.20
CA TYR A 160 -15.76 5.82 2.03
C TYR A 160 -16.48 5.38 0.73
N ALA A 161 -17.60 4.65 0.85
CA ALA A 161 -18.37 4.20 -0.30
C ALA A 161 -18.81 5.34 -1.24
N ALA A 162 -19.06 6.53 -0.68
CA ALA A 162 -19.39 7.74 -1.45
C ALA A 162 -18.23 8.19 -2.37
N TRP A 163 -16.99 7.80 -2.10
CA TRP A 163 -15.81 8.05 -2.95
C TRP A 163 -15.63 6.97 -4.02
N GLY A 164 -16.55 6.01 -4.10
CA GLY A 164 -16.51 4.89 -5.04
C GLY A 164 -15.60 3.74 -4.61
N LEU A 165 -15.11 3.74 -3.35
CA LEU A 165 -14.30 2.66 -2.80
C LEU A 165 -15.20 1.46 -2.49
N LYS A 166 -14.90 0.34 -3.13
CA LYS A 166 -15.66 -0.91 -3.02
C LYS A 166 -14.82 -2.10 -3.45
N PRO A 167 -15.20 -3.32 -3.07
CA PRO A 167 -14.64 -4.54 -3.64
C PRO A 167 -14.72 -4.52 -5.17
N LEU A 168 -13.65 -4.94 -5.82
CA LEU A 168 -13.53 -4.94 -7.28
C LEU A 168 -13.84 -6.32 -7.89
N GLY A 169 -13.91 -7.38 -7.06
CA GLY A 169 -14.05 -8.76 -7.52
C GLY A 169 -12.81 -9.24 -8.28
N THR A 170 -11.64 -8.98 -7.70
CA THR A 170 -10.33 -9.20 -8.32
C THR A 170 -9.87 -10.65 -8.30
N VAL A 171 -10.43 -11.48 -7.43
CA VAL A 171 -10.09 -12.90 -7.27
C VAL A 171 -11.37 -13.73 -7.26
N ASP A 172 -11.38 -14.84 -7.98
CA ASP A 172 -12.50 -15.79 -8.02
C ASP A 172 -12.45 -16.83 -6.89
N GLY A 173 -13.47 -17.72 -6.82
CA GLY A 173 -13.56 -18.77 -5.81
C GLY A 173 -12.44 -19.80 -5.85
N THR A 174 -11.71 -19.90 -6.96
CA THR A 174 -10.54 -20.79 -7.14
C THR A 174 -9.23 -20.14 -6.74
N GLY A 175 -9.27 -18.89 -6.26
CA GLY A 175 -8.07 -18.13 -5.87
C GLY A 175 -7.27 -17.60 -7.07
N ARG A 176 -7.92 -17.39 -8.21
CA ARG A 176 -7.29 -16.86 -9.42
C ARG A 176 -7.76 -15.44 -9.70
N TYR A 177 -6.86 -14.61 -10.23
CA TYR A 177 -7.24 -13.28 -10.66
C TYR A 177 -8.26 -13.32 -11.79
N THR A 178 -9.26 -12.44 -11.68
CA THR A 178 -10.26 -12.20 -12.70
C THR A 178 -9.75 -11.26 -13.79
N ASP A 179 -10.59 -10.94 -14.77
CA ASP A 179 -10.35 -9.93 -15.81
C ASP A 179 -10.17 -8.49 -15.27
N LYS A 180 -10.43 -8.28 -13.97
CA LYS A 180 -10.23 -7.00 -13.28
C LYS A 180 -8.77 -6.69 -12.95
N VAL A 181 -7.88 -7.68 -13.15
CA VAL A 181 -6.45 -7.58 -12.85
C VAL A 181 -5.61 -7.80 -14.12
N PRO A 182 -5.58 -6.81 -15.04
CA PRO A 182 -4.90 -6.92 -16.32
C PRO A 182 -3.42 -7.31 -16.21
N GLY A 183 -3.04 -8.34 -16.94
CA GLY A 183 -1.67 -8.88 -16.98
C GLY A 183 -1.38 -9.96 -15.94
N PHE A 184 -2.36 -10.29 -15.10
CA PHE A 184 -2.28 -11.41 -14.16
C PHE A 184 -3.51 -12.33 -14.23
N GLU A 185 -4.42 -12.13 -15.19
CA GLU A 185 -5.66 -12.87 -15.34
C GLU A 185 -5.42 -14.38 -15.36
N GLY A 186 -6.24 -15.13 -14.61
CA GLY A 186 -6.18 -16.58 -14.49
C GLY A 186 -5.01 -17.13 -13.70
N GLN A 187 -4.06 -16.31 -13.26
CA GLN A 187 -2.96 -16.75 -12.41
C GLN A 187 -3.44 -16.98 -10.98
N PHE A 188 -2.93 -18.03 -10.34
CA PHE A 188 -3.19 -18.30 -8.93
C PHE A 188 -2.45 -17.27 -8.07
N VAL A 189 -3.17 -16.63 -7.12
CA VAL A 189 -2.65 -15.45 -6.40
C VAL A 189 -1.35 -15.70 -5.68
N PHE A 190 -1.18 -16.86 -5.03
CA PHE A 190 0.04 -17.15 -4.27
C PHE A 190 1.28 -17.37 -5.15
N ASP A 191 1.11 -17.66 -6.44
CA ASP A 191 2.21 -17.77 -7.40
C ASP A 191 2.67 -16.41 -7.91
N THR A 192 1.93 -15.33 -7.62
CA THR A 192 2.18 -14.01 -8.23
C THR A 192 2.99 -13.05 -7.37
N ASN A 193 3.39 -13.42 -6.15
CA ASN A 193 4.23 -12.56 -5.32
C ASN A 193 5.51 -12.11 -6.07
N VAL A 194 6.24 -13.04 -6.65
CA VAL A 194 7.47 -12.74 -7.39
C VAL A 194 7.20 -11.95 -8.68
N PRO A 195 6.25 -12.33 -9.54
CA PRO A 195 5.83 -11.53 -10.68
C PRO A 195 5.45 -10.08 -10.34
N VAL A 196 4.68 -9.86 -9.29
CA VAL A 196 4.28 -8.50 -8.85
C VAL A 196 5.50 -7.70 -8.38
N ILE A 197 6.38 -8.29 -7.55
CA ILE A 197 7.63 -7.64 -7.11
C ILE A 197 8.49 -7.25 -8.31
N LYS A 198 8.64 -8.15 -9.29
CA LYS A 198 9.41 -7.88 -10.50
C LYS A 198 8.83 -6.70 -11.28
N LYS A 199 7.52 -6.68 -11.48
CA LYS A 199 6.84 -5.58 -12.16
C LYS A 199 7.01 -4.25 -11.44
N LEU A 200 6.93 -4.23 -10.11
CA LEU A 200 7.18 -3.03 -9.30
C LEU A 200 8.63 -2.53 -9.47
N ALA A 201 9.60 -3.44 -9.48
CA ALA A 201 11.00 -3.10 -9.67
C ALA A 201 11.29 -2.54 -11.08
N GLU A 202 10.72 -3.15 -12.13
CA GLU A 202 10.83 -2.68 -13.52
C GLU A 202 10.28 -1.26 -13.72
N LEU A 203 9.23 -0.89 -12.96
CA LEU A 203 8.61 0.43 -12.99
C LEU A 203 9.24 1.44 -12.02
N GLY A 204 10.30 1.05 -11.28
CA GLY A 204 10.93 1.91 -10.28
C GLY A 204 10.03 2.21 -9.06
N ALA A 205 8.95 1.45 -8.88
CA ALA A 205 8.02 1.61 -7.76
C ALA A 205 8.40 0.79 -6.51
N LEU A 206 9.30 -0.18 -6.63
CA LEU A 206 9.82 -0.93 -5.49
C LEU A 206 10.93 -0.14 -4.80
N PHE A 207 10.70 0.27 -3.54
CA PHE A 207 11.71 0.96 -2.73
C PHE A 207 12.66 -0.02 -2.04
N ALA A 208 12.10 -1.01 -1.36
CA ALA A 208 12.88 -2.04 -0.65
C ALA A 208 12.15 -3.39 -0.62
N LYS A 209 12.92 -4.44 -0.39
CA LYS A 209 12.45 -5.82 -0.18
C LYS A 209 13.30 -6.50 0.88
N SER A 210 12.66 -7.16 1.85
CA SER A 210 13.28 -7.98 2.87
C SER A 210 12.62 -9.36 2.97
#